data_96242ae6e051d1cde541e877de371b33
#
_entry.id   96242ae6e051d1cde541e877de371b33
#
_cell.length_a   1.000
_cell.length_b   1.000
_cell.length_c   1.000
_cell.angle_alpha   90.00
_cell.angle_beta   90.00
_cell.angle_gamma   90.00
#
_symmetry.space_group_name_H-M   'P 1'
#
loop_
_entity.id
_entity.type
_entity.pdbx_description
1 polymer ?
#
loop_
_entity_poly.entity_id
_entity_poly.type
_entity_poly.pdbx_seq_one_letter_code
_entity_poly.pdbx_strand_id
1 'polypeptide(L)'
;MARQLDYPTVREIFTRFQAAEPEPKGELEHVNAFTLLVAVALSAQATDAGVNKATRALFAVADSPAKMLVLGEEALTEHIRTIGLFRTKAKNVMKLSRILAEEFGGEVPSSRAALQSLPGVGRKTANVVLNMWFHYPAQAVDTHIFRIGNRTGIAPGKTVEAVESALEDHVPAEFALHAHHWLILHGRYTCVARKPKCPACLI
;
A
#
# COMPACT_ATOMS: atom_id res chain seq x y z
N MET A 1 12.60 -20.65 9.57
CA MET A 1 12.34 -19.22 9.79
C MET A 1 13.51 -18.65 10.56
N ALA A 2 13.91 -17.42 10.28
CA ALA A 2 14.90 -16.75 11.12
C ALA A 2 14.38 -16.63 12.56
N ARG A 3 15.31 -16.61 13.54
CA ARG A 3 14.98 -16.28 14.92
C ARG A 3 14.53 -14.81 14.96
N GLN A 4 13.51 -14.49 15.74
CA GLN A 4 13.08 -13.12 15.95
C GLN A 4 14.17 -12.30 16.62
N LEU A 5 14.41 -11.10 16.10
CA LEU A 5 15.34 -10.15 16.68
C LEU A 5 14.79 -9.59 18.00
N ASP A 6 15.69 -9.20 18.91
CA ASP A 6 15.30 -8.49 20.12
C ASP A 6 14.90 -7.03 19.83
N TYR A 7 14.17 -6.43 20.74
CA TYR A 7 13.64 -5.07 20.59
C TYR A 7 14.74 -3.99 20.39
N PRO A 8 15.89 -4.01 21.12
CA PRO A 8 16.97 -3.05 20.87
C PRO A 8 17.54 -3.15 19.45
N THR A 9 17.71 -4.35 18.92
CA THR A 9 18.18 -4.56 17.54
C THR A 9 17.17 -4.05 16.51
N VAL A 10 15.89 -4.32 16.70
CA VAL A 10 14.81 -3.80 15.83
C VAL A 10 14.80 -2.27 15.88
N ARG A 11 14.92 -1.67 17.04
CA ARG A 11 14.98 -0.21 17.20
C ARG A 11 16.16 0.40 16.45
N GLU A 12 17.34 -0.18 16.57
CA GLU A 12 18.54 0.26 15.84
C GLU A 12 18.34 0.21 14.33
N ILE A 13 17.72 -0.85 13.80
CA ILE A 13 17.38 -0.98 12.38
C ILE A 13 16.53 0.19 11.91
N PHE A 14 15.43 0.51 12.62
CA PHE A 14 14.55 1.61 12.24
C PHE A 14 15.19 2.99 12.45
N THR A 15 16.08 3.14 13.42
CA THR A 15 16.90 4.36 13.58
C THR A 15 17.77 4.60 12.34
N ARG A 16 18.39 3.56 11.80
CA ARG A 16 19.18 3.67 10.56
C ARG A 16 18.32 4.01 9.35
N PHE A 17 17.13 3.42 9.23
CA PHE A 17 16.19 3.79 8.17
C PHE A 17 15.79 5.27 8.27
N GLN A 18 15.42 5.73 9.45
CA GLN A 18 15.05 7.13 9.69
C GLN A 18 16.21 8.09 9.39
N ALA A 19 17.43 7.75 9.79
CA ALA A 19 18.61 8.57 9.50
C ALA A 19 18.90 8.67 8.00
N ALA A 20 18.65 7.59 7.23
CA ALA A 20 18.87 7.56 5.78
C ALA A 20 17.74 8.26 5.00
N GLU A 21 16.50 8.11 5.42
CA GLU A 21 15.30 8.68 4.76
C GLU A 21 14.26 9.02 5.84
N PRO A 22 14.26 10.25 6.37
CA PRO A 22 13.36 10.63 7.47
C PRO A 22 11.87 10.57 7.10
N GLU A 23 11.53 10.86 5.84
CA GLU A 23 10.15 10.93 5.35
C GLU A 23 9.96 10.06 4.08
N PRO A 24 9.96 8.73 4.23
CA PRO A 24 9.80 7.85 3.08
C PRO A 24 8.39 7.98 2.50
N LYS A 25 8.31 8.05 1.17
CA LYS A 25 7.04 8.26 0.46
C LYS A 25 6.66 7.05 -0.38
N GLY A 26 5.36 6.80 -0.48
CA GLY A 26 4.83 5.84 -1.44
C GLY A 26 5.02 6.32 -2.89
N GLU A 27 5.13 5.38 -3.82
CA GLU A 27 5.40 5.67 -5.24
C GLU A 27 4.12 5.91 -6.06
N LEU A 28 2.92 5.64 -5.51
CA LEU A 28 1.65 5.86 -6.19
C LEU A 28 1.23 7.34 -6.14
N GLU A 29 1.03 7.94 -7.32
CA GLU A 29 0.54 9.31 -7.47
C GLU A 29 -0.94 9.40 -7.11
N HIS A 30 -1.30 10.41 -6.32
CA HIS A 30 -2.68 10.69 -5.91
C HIS A 30 -2.83 12.16 -5.50
N VAL A 31 -4.04 12.66 -5.47
CA VAL A 31 -4.36 14.06 -5.09
C VAL A 31 -5.28 14.14 -3.88
N ASN A 32 -5.97 13.04 -3.54
CA ASN A 32 -6.86 12.94 -2.37
C ASN A 32 -7.06 11.47 -1.96
N ALA A 33 -7.83 11.23 -0.89
CA ALA A 33 -8.11 9.88 -0.37
C ALA A 33 -8.73 8.94 -1.41
N PHE A 34 -9.67 9.45 -2.22
CA PHE A 34 -10.35 8.66 -3.24
C PHE A 34 -9.38 8.22 -4.34
N THR A 35 -8.58 9.14 -4.86
CA THR A 35 -7.60 8.82 -5.90
C THR A 35 -6.51 7.89 -5.39
N LEU A 36 -6.10 8.01 -4.11
CA LEU A 36 -5.21 7.02 -3.47
C LEU A 36 -5.86 5.64 -3.41
N LEU A 37 -7.11 5.55 -2.91
CA LEU A 37 -7.83 4.27 -2.84
C LEU A 37 -7.93 3.61 -4.22
N VAL A 38 -8.29 4.38 -5.25
CA VAL A 38 -8.38 3.89 -6.64
C VAL A 38 -7.00 3.45 -7.14
N ALA A 39 -5.94 4.25 -6.95
CA ALA A 39 -4.59 3.90 -7.38
C ALA A 39 -4.10 2.60 -6.73
N VAL A 40 -4.32 2.43 -5.41
CA VAL A 40 -3.94 1.21 -4.69
C VAL A 40 -4.76 0.01 -5.15
N ALA A 41 -6.07 0.16 -5.38
CA ALA A 41 -6.90 -0.92 -5.93
C ALA A 41 -6.45 -1.33 -7.35
N LEU A 42 -6.04 -0.36 -8.17
CA LEU A 42 -5.51 -0.60 -9.50
C LEU A 42 -4.09 -1.22 -9.49
N SER A 43 -3.31 -1.04 -8.42
CA SER A 43 -1.94 -1.56 -8.33
C SER A 43 -1.86 -3.07 -8.08
N ALA A 44 -2.96 -3.74 -7.76
CA ALA A 44 -2.97 -5.20 -7.62
C ALA A 44 -2.47 -5.89 -8.90
N GLN A 45 -1.36 -6.62 -8.81
CA GLN A 45 -0.68 -7.27 -9.95
C GLN A 45 -0.28 -6.29 -11.07
N ALA A 46 0.06 -5.04 -10.74
CA ALA A 46 0.58 -4.05 -11.65
C ALA A 46 1.74 -3.30 -11.00
N THR A 47 2.58 -2.65 -11.81
CA THR A 47 3.64 -1.78 -11.29
C THR A 47 3.11 -0.39 -10.96
N ASP A 48 3.65 0.26 -9.92
CA ASP A 48 3.24 1.61 -9.54
C ASP A 48 3.44 2.61 -10.71
N ALA A 49 4.55 2.50 -11.45
CA ALA A 49 4.79 3.31 -12.65
C ALA A 49 3.71 3.11 -13.75
N GLY A 50 3.27 1.86 -13.96
CA GLY A 50 2.19 1.54 -14.90
C GLY A 50 0.84 2.13 -14.45
N VAL A 51 0.54 2.05 -13.16
CA VAL A 51 -0.66 2.66 -12.58
C VAL A 51 -0.61 4.17 -12.71
N ASN A 52 0.49 4.82 -12.31
CA ASN A 52 0.64 6.27 -12.42
C ASN A 52 0.43 6.76 -13.84
N LYS A 53 1.03 6.07 -14.83
CA LYS A 53 0.85 6.41 -16.26
C LYS A 53 -0.62 6.36 -16.67
N ALA A 54 -1.38 5.35 -16.21
CA ALA A 54 -2.78 5.17 -16.56
C ALA A 54 -3.71 6.15 -15.81
N THR A 55 -3.36 6.52 -14.57
CA THR A 55 -4.24 7.30 -13.69
C THR A 55 -4.04 8.81 -13.79
N ARG A 56 -2.92 9.32 -14.29
CA ARG A 56 -2.71 10.78 -14.44
C ARG A 56 -3.83 11.48 -15.20
N ALA A 57 -4.17 10.98 -16.39
CA ALA A 57 -5.26 11.54 -17.20
C ALA A 57 -6.64 11.26 -16.59
N LEU A 58 -6.82 10.10 -15.96
CA LEU A 58 -8.05 9.72 -15.28
C LEU A 58 -8.35 10.67 -14.10
N PHE A 59 -7.38 10.90 -13.22
CA PHE A 59 -7.57 11.72 -12.02
C PHE A 59 -7.72 13.22 -12.33
N ALA A 60 -7.25 13.67 -13.49
CA ALA A 60 -7.51 15.03 -13.97
C ALA A 60 -9.00 15.28 -14.28
N VAL A 61 -9.77 14.24 -14.60
CA VAL A 61 -11.19 14.34 -14.96
C VAL A 61 -12.13 13.70 -13.94
N ALA A 62 -11.65 12.74 -13.17
CA ALA A 62 -12.46 11.95 -12.22
C ALA A 62 -11.71 11.73 -10.90
N ASP A 63 -11.58 12.79 -10.10
CA ASP A 63 -10.88 12.79 -8.79
C ASP A 63 -11.82 12.56 -7.58
N SER A 64 -13.09 12.25 -7.82
CA SER A 64 -14.07 11.96 -6.76
C SER A 64 -15.03 10.83 -7.18
N PRO A 65 -15.71 10.17 -6.21
CA PRO A 65 -16.72 9.15 -6.52
C PRO A 65 -17.78 9.64 -7.51
N ALA A 66 -18.32 10.84 -7.31
CA ALA A 66 -19.34 11.41 -8.15
C ALA A 66 -18.85 11.64 -9.61
N LYS A 67 -17.66 12.23 -9.77
CA LYS A 67 -17.05 12.42 -11.10
C LYS A 67 -16.74 11.09 -11.77
N MET A 68 -16.28 10.08 -11.00
CA MET A 68 -16.02 8.74 -11.54
C MET A 68 -17.29 8.08 -12.06
N LEU A 69 -18.42 8.25 -11.36
CA LEU A 69 -19.73 7.74 -11.82
C LEU A 69 -20.22 8.47 -13.07
N VAL A 70 -20.00 9.78 -13.17
CA VAL A 70 -20.32 10.57 -14.38
C VAL A 70 -19.47 10.16 -15.57
N LEU A 71 -18.17 9.87 -15.35
CA LEU A 71 -17.25 9.39 -16.38
C LEU A 71 -17.74 8.07 -17.00
N GLY A 72 -18.24 7.16 -16.17
CA GLY A 72 -18.78 5.87 -16.59
C GLY A 72 -17.73 4.78 -16.81
N GLU A 73 -18.21 3.52 -16.82
CA GLU A 73 -17.34 2.33 -16.86
C GLU A 73 -16.55 2.23 -18.17
N GLU A 74 -17.14 2.61 -19.29
CA GLU A 74 -16.50 2.50 -20.61
C GLU A 74 -15.29 3.43 -20.72
N ALA A 75 -15.47 4.72 -20.39
CA ALA A 75 -14.37 5.69 -20.41
C ALA A 75 -13.30 5.37 -19.36
N LEU A 76 -13.69 4.93 -18.15
CA LEU A 76 -12.73 4.44 -17.14
C LEU A 76 -11.91 3.26 -17.69
N THR A 77 -12.56 2.31 -18.35
CA THR A 77 -11.90 1.14 -18.95
C THR A 77 -10.85 1.55 -19.98
N GLU A 78 -11.12 2.55 -20.80
CA GLU A 78 -10.15 3.08 -21.77
C GLU A 78 -8.93 3.72 -21.08
N HIS A 79 -9.13 4.49 -20.01
CA HIS A 79 -8.02 5.08 -19.26
C HIS A 79 -7.08 4.03 -18.69
N ILE A 80 -7.60 2.91 -18.19
CA ILE A 80 -6.81 1.90 -17.47
C ILE A 80 -6.49 0.65 -18.31
N ARG A 81 -6.77 0.63 -19.61
CA ARG A 81 -6.61 -0.56 -20.48
C ARG A 81 -5.19 -1.13 -20.54
N THR A 82 -4.19 -0.35 -20.15
CA THR A 82 -2.78 -0.79 -20.07
C THR A 82 -2.46 -1.55 -18.79
N ILE A 83 -3.38 -1.57 -17.82
CA ILE A 83 -3.20 -2.28 -16.55
C ILE A 83 -3.77 -3.69 -16.67
N GLY A 84 -3.07 -4.68 -16.13
CA GLY A 84 -3.59 -6.07 -16.09
C GLY A 84 -4.95 -6.16 -15.38
N LEU A 85 -5.83 -7.05 -15.87
CA LEU A 85 -7.19 -7.25 -15.33
C LEU A 85 -8.08 -5.99 -15.38
N PHE A 86 -7.82 -5.07 -16.29
CA PHE A 86 -8.43 -3.74 -16.35
C PHE A 86 -9.98 -3.76 -16.35
N ARG A 87 -10.63 -4.71 -17.05
CA ARG A 87 -12.10 -4.79 -17.06
C ARG A 87 -12.70 -5.10 -15.69
N THR A 88 -12.11 -6.05 -14.95
CA THR A 88 -12.55 -6.37 -13.58
C THR A 88 -12.25 -5.21 -12.63
N LYS A 89 -11.09 -4.56 -12.79
CA LYS A 89 -10.72 -3.38 -12.01
C LYS A 89 -11.65 -2.21 -12.27
N ALA A 90 -12.01 -1.93 -13.52
CA ALA A 90 -12.99 -0.88 -13.87
C ALA A 90 -14.33 -1.13 -13.18
N LYS A 91 -14.88 -2.35 -13.28
CA LYS A 91 -16.12 -2.73 -12.59
C LYS A 91 -16.03 -2.53 -11.08
N ASN A 92 -14.92 -2.90 -10.46
CA ASN A 92 -14.71 -2.72 -9.01
C ASN A 92 -14.64 -1.23 -8.65
N VAL A 93 -13.91 -0.41 -9.42
CA VAL A 93 -13.83 1.04 -9.20
C VAL A 93 -15.21 1.71 -9.36
N MET A 94 -16.00 1.32 -10.35
CA MET A 94 -17.36 1.83 -10.49
C MET A 94 -18.25 1.47 -9.30
N LYS A 95 -18.19 0.21 -8.85
CA LYS A 95 -18.98 -0.26 -7.70
C LYS A 95 -18.55 0.43 -6.40
N LEU A 96 -17.23 0.50 -6.11
CA LEU A 96 -16.76 1.21 -4.91
C LEU A 96 -17.11 2.70 -4.95
N SER A 97 -17.05 3.35 -6.11
CA SER A 97 -17.44 4.76 -6.25
C SER A 97 -18.93 4.96 -5.94
N ARG A 98 -19.78 4.03 -6.36
CA ARG A 98 -21.22 4.06 -6.03
C ARG A 98 -21.46 3.92 -4.54
N ILE A 99 -20.84 2.92 -3.91
CA ILE A 99 -20.97 2.70 -2.46
C ILE A 99 -20.48 3.93 -1.68
N LEU A 100 -19.33 4.51 -2.08
CA LEU A 100 -18.82 5.71 -1.43
C LEU A 100 -19.82 6.89 -1.56
N ALA A 101 -20.42 7.08 -2.74
CA ALA A 101 -21.39 8.15 -2.95
C ALA A 101 -22.70 7.94 -2.17
N GLU A 102 -23.20 6.71 -2.12
CA GLU A 102 -24.52 6.39 -1.55
C GLU A 102 -24.47 6.17 -0.03
N GLU A 103 -23.40 5.54 0.48
CA GLU A 103 -23.33 5.10 1.89
C GLU A 103 -22.34 5.92 2.74
N PHE A 104 -21.35 6.57 2.12
CA PHE A 104 -20.29 7.31 2.81
C PHE A 104 -20.26 8.80 2.46
N GLY A 105 -21.33 9.34 1.83
CA GLY A 105 -21.41 10.77 1.47
C GLY A 105 -20.32 11.25 0.50
N GLY A 106 -19.72 10.33 -0.27
CA GLY A 106 -18.62 10.61 -1.18
C GLY A 106 -17.22 10.58 -0.54
N GLU A 107 -17.12 10.30 0.74
CA GLU A 107 -15.86 10.25 1.48
C GLU A 107 -15.30 8.83 1.59
N VAL A 108 -13.98 8.71 1.70
CA VAL A 108 -13.31 7.43 1.96
C VAL A 108 -13.34 7.15 3.46
N PRO A 109 -13.85 6.00 3.91
CA PRO A 109 -13.93 5.68 5.32
C PRO A 109 -12.54 5.43 5.93
N SER A 110 -12.36 5.82 7.20
CA SER A 110 -11.11 5.68 7.95
C SER A 110 -11.01 4.39 8.77
N SER A 111 -11.91 3.43 8.58
CA SER A 111 -11.85 2.14 9.27
C SER A 111 -11.49 1.00 8.33
N ARG A 112 -10.66 0.05 8.81
CA ARG A 112 -10.26 -1.12 8.03
C ARG A 112 -11.46 -1.95 7.58
N ALA A 113 -12.44 -2.14 8.45
CA ALA A 113 -13.63 -2.93 8.14
C ALA A 113 -14.45 -2.29 7.01
N ALA A 114 -14.71 -0.98 7.08
CA ALA A 114 -15.44 -0.25 6.05
C ALA A 114 -14.66 -0.21 4.72
N LEU A 115 -13.34 -0.02 4.74
CA LEU A 115 -12.53 -0.10 3.53
C LEU A 115 -12.59 -1.49 2.88
N GLN A 116 -12.52 -2.57 3.68
CA GLN A 116 -12.57 -3.93 3.15
C GLN A 116 -13.96 -4.36 2.65
N SER A 117 -15.04 -3.66 3.02
CA SER A 117 -16.36 -3.90 2.43
C SER A 117 -16.48 -3.38 1.00
N LEU A 118 -15.55 -2.52 0.57
CA LEU A 118 -15.57 -1.97 -0.79
C LEU A 118 -15.04 -2.98 -1.83
N PRO A 119 -15.69 -3.11 -2.99
CA PRO A 119 -15.27 -4.01 -4.06
C PRO A 119 -13.83 -3.75 -4.54
N GLY A 120 -13.01 -4.79 -4.55
CA GLY A 120 -11.61 -4.70 -4.96
C GLY A 120 -10.65 -4.20 -3.89
N VAL A 121 -11.14 -3.98 -2.67
CA VAL A 121 -10.32 -3.52 -1.53
C VAL A 121 -10.09 -4.69 -0.57
N GLY A 122 -8.90 -5.28 -0.64
CA GLY A 122 -8.46 -6.30 0.31
C GLY A 122 -7.76 -5.67 1.53
N ARG A 123 -7.36 -6.52 2.50
CA ARG A 123 -6.66 -6.09 3.72
C ARG A 123 -5.43 -5.22 3.44
N LYS A 124 -4.58 -5.64 2.49
CA LYS A 124 -3.39 -4.87 2.10
C LYS A 124 -3.77 -3.48 1.57
N THR A 125 -4.76 -3.40 0.67
CA THR A 125 -5.23 -2.12 0.12
C THR A 125 -5.77 -1.20 1.22
N ALA A 126 -6.58 -1.74 2.12
CA ALA A 126 -7.10 -0.99 3.27
C ALA A 126 -5.96 -0.45 4.15
N ASN A 127 -4.96 -1.29 4.47
CA ASN A 127 -3.82 -0.88 5.29
C ASN A 127 -2.98 0.22 4.62
N VAL A 128 -2.76 0.16 3.29
CA VAL A 128 -2.05 1.23 2.56
C VAL A 128 -2.80 2.56 2.66
N VAL A 129 -4.12 2.56 2.45
CA VAL A 129 -4.94 3.78 2.54
C VAL A 129 -4.95 4.33 3.96
N LEU A 130 -5.10 3.46 4.96
CA LEU A 130 -5.04 3.85 6.38
C LEU A 130 -3.69 4.47 6.73
N ASN A 131 -2.59 3.89 6.27
CA ASN A 131 -1.25 4.39 6.55
C ASN A 131 -0.98 5.72 5.83
N MET A 132 -1.17 5.75 4.50
CA MET A 132 -0.75 6.90 3.68
C MET A 132 -1.66 8.12 3.83
N TRP A 133 -2.96 7.91 3.97
CA TRP A 133 -3.91 9.03 4.02
C TRP A 133 -4.36 9.38 5.43
N PHE A 134 -4.71 8.38 6.22
CA PHE A 134 -5.22 8.60 7.58
C PHE A 134 -4.12 8.60 8.65
N HIS A 135 -2.84 8.42 8.25
CA HIS A 135 -1.70 8.36 9.16
C HIS A 135 -1.85 7.35 10.30
N TYR A 136 -2.60 6.29 10.04
CA TYR A 136 -2.70 5.17 10.95
C TYR A 136 -1.51 4.22 10.74
N PRO A 137 -0.80 3.77 11.78
CA PRO A 137 0.43 2.97 11.65
C PRO A 137 0.16 1.51 11.23
N ALA A 138 -0.67 1.33 10.20
CA ALA A 138 -0.99 0.02 9.65
C ALA A 138 0.17 -0.51 8.79
N GLN A 139 0.42 -1.81 8.88
CA GLN A 139 1.46 -2.49 8.13
C GLN A 139 0.83 -3.25 6.94
N ALA A 140 1.00 -2.76 5.73
CA ALA A 140 0.46 -3.38 4.52
C ALA A 140 1.43 -4.42 3.95
N VAL A 141 1.51 -5.58 4.58
CA VAL A 141 2.47 -6.63 4.23
C VAL A 141 2.24 -7.14 2.81
N ASP A 142 3.25 -6.95 1.97
CA ASP A 142 3.34 -7.51 0.62
C ASP A 142 4.49 -8.54 0.53
N THR A 143 4.79 -9.01 -0.66
CA THR A 143 5.87 -9.99 -0.88
C THR A 143 7.25 -9.43 -0.51
N HIS A 144 7.47 -8.12 -0.57
CA HIS A 144 8.71 -7.48 -0.19
C HIS A 144 8.87 -7.43 1.33
N ILE A 145 7.86 -6.94 2.02
CA ILE A 145 7.84 -6.87 3.50
C ILE A 145 7.84 -8.27 4.11
N PHE A 146 7.03 -9.19 3.56
CA PHE A 146 7.02 -10.60 3.99
C PHE A 146 8.42 -11.23 3.90
N ARG A 147 9.13 -10.99 2.79
CA ARG A 147 10.48 -11.49 2.61
C ARG A 147 11.47 -10.88 3.60
N ILE A 148 11.43 -9.56 3.80
CA ILE A 148 12.33 -8.88 4.74
C ILE A 148 12.05 -9.36 6.16
N GLY A 149 10.82 -9.31 6.62
CA GLY A 149 10.45 -9.73 7.97
C GLY A 149 11.00 -11.11 8.31
N ASN A 150 10.86 -12.07 7.38
CA ASN A 150 11.35 -13.43 7.56
C ASN A 150 12.88 -13.56 7.37
N ARG A 151 13.48 -12.79 6.44
CA ARG A 151 14.92 -12.92 6.15
C ARG A 151 15.78 -12.29 7.25
N THR A 152 15.36 -11.16 7.76
CA THR A 152 16.10 -10.42 8.80
C THR A 152 15.77 -10.88 10.20
N GLY A 153 14.58 -11.45 10.41
CA GLY A 153 14.07 -11.77 11.75
C GLY A 153 13.37 -10.60 12.45
N ILE A 154 13.15 -9.48 11.76
CA ILE A 154 12.36 -8.35 12.32
C ILE A 154 10.95 -8.80 12.69
N ALA A 155 10.31 -9.56 11.78
CA ALA A 155 8.95 -10.04 11.95
C ALA A 155 8.78 -11.41 11.26
N PRO A 156 9.30 -12.50 11.84
CA PRO A 156 9.17 -13.82 11.25
C PRO A 156 7.74 -14.33 11.37
N GLY A 157 7.19 -14.84 10.25
CA GLY A 157 5.84 -15.39 10.22
C GLY A 157 5.60 -16.29 9.01
N LYS A 158 4.71 -17.28 9.15
CA LYS A 158 4.35 -18.22 8.07
C LYS A 158 3.34 -17.65 7.10
N THR A 159 2.53 -16.70 7.54
CA THR A 159 1.49 -16.02 6.74
C THR A 159 1.71 -14.51 6.73
N VAL A 160 1.05 -13.83 5.81
CA VAL A 160 1.08 -12.36 5.71
C VAL A 160 0.54 -11.72 7.00
N GLU A 161 -0.54 -12.28 7.54
CA GLU A 161 -1.17 -11.80 8.78
C GLU A 161 -0.26 -11.99 10.00
N ALA A 162 0.48 -13.10 10.05
CA ALA A 162 1.45 -13.34 11.14
C ALA A 162 2.62 -12.34 11.08
N VAL A 163 3.11 -12.00 9.88
CA VAL A 163 4.14 -10.97 9.71
C VAL A 163 3.59 -9.58 10.02
N GLU A 164 2.35 -9.28 9.62
CA GLU A 164 1.67 -8.02 9.95
C GLU A 164 1.56 -7.84 11.47
N SER A 165 1.02 -8.84 12.18
CA SER A 165 0.91 -8.79 13.65
C SER A 165 2.28 -8.65 14.32
N ALA A 166 3.27 -9.41 13.86
CA ALA A 166 4.61 -9.32 14.40
C ALA A 166 5.26 -7.93 14.19
N LEU A 167 4.97 -7.25 13.07
CA LEU A 167 5.41 -5.88 12.84
C LEU A 167 4.67 -4.90 13.76
N GLU A 168 3.36 -5.04 13.89
CA GLU A 168 2.55 -4.20 14.79
C GLU A 168 3.01 -4.31 16.25
N ASP A 169 3.45 -5.51 16.68
CA ASP A 169 3.91 -5.78 18.05
C ASP A 169 5.37 -5.35 18.32
N HIS A 170 6.23 -5.39 17.29
CA HIS A 170 7.70 -5.27 17.50
C HIS A 170 8.31 -3.98 16.94
N VAL A 171 7.63 -3.28 16.03
CA VAL A 171 8.13 -1.98 15.55
C VAL A 171 7.92 -0.95 16.64
N PRO A 172 8.98 -0.24 17.10
CA PRO A 172 8.82 0.82 18.08
C PRO A 172 7.83 1.89 17.61
N ALA A 173 6.98 2.39 18.51
CA ALA A 173 5.86 3.27 18.20
C ALA A 173 6.27 4.54 17.43
N GLU A 174 7.46 5.08 17.75
CA GLU A 174 8.03 6.24 17.08
C GLU A 174 8.31 6.03 15.59
N PHE A 175 8.47 4.78 15.14
CA PHE A 175 8.74 4.43 13.74
C PHE A 175 7.53 3.83 13.02
N ALA A 176 6.47 3.47 13.76
CA ALA A 176 5.39 2.63 13.27
C ALA A 176 4.68 3.19 12.01
N LEU A 177 4.55 4.52 11.92
CA LEU A 177 3.94 5.16 10.76
C LEU A 177 4.75 4.97 9.48
N HIS A 178 6.07 5.11 9.55
CA HIS A 178 6.95 5.05 8.39
C HIS A 178 7.53 3.65 8.12
N ALA A 179 7.41 2.73 9.07
CA ALA A 179 7.97 1.37 8.98
C ALA A 179 7.56 0.65 7.69
N HIS A 180 6.29 0.75 7.30
CA HIS A 180 5.77 0.18 6.06
C HIS A 180 6.58 0.65 4.84
N HIS A 181 6.82 1.96 4.72
CA HIS A 181 7.51 2.54 3.56
C HIS A 181 8.99 2.17 3.54
N TRP A 182 9.70 2.25 4.67
CA TRP A 182 11.10 1.83 4.73
C TRP A 182 11.26 0.37 4.34
N LEU A 183 10.44 -0.51 4.89
CA LEU A 183 10.53 -1.93 4.60
C LEU A 183 10.20 -2.25 3.14
N ILE A 184 9.17 -1.64 2.55
CA ILE A 184 8.82 -1.91 1.15
C ILE A 184 9.90 -1.40 0.19
N LEU A 185 10.41 -0.17 0.39
CA LEU A 185 11.48 0.42 -0.41
C LEU A 185 12.78 -0.39 -0.28
N HIS A 186 13.17 -0.74 0.94
CA HIS A 186 14.34 -1.60 1.17
C HIS A 186 14.19 -2.96 0.48
N GLY A 187 13.00 -3.55 0.51
CA GLY A 187 12.71 -4.81 -0.17
C GLY A 187 12.69 -4.72 -1.69
N ARG A 188 12.28 -3.60 -2.24
CA ARG A 188 12.27 -3.38 -3.69
C ARG A 188 13.66 -3.14 -4.24
N TYR A 189 14.50 -2.38 -3.55
CA TYR A 189 15.72 -1.83 -4.13
C TYR A 189 17.01 -2.41 -3.57
N THR A 190 17.02 -2.90 -2.32
CA THR A 190 18.21 -3.43 -1.63
C THR A 190 18.09 -4.92 -1.33
N CYS A 191 17.13 -5.32 -0.48
CA CYS A 191 16.94 -6.71 -0.08
C CYS A 191 16.05 -7.47 -1.07
N VAL A 192 16.43 -7.43 -2.36
CA VAL A 192 15.67 -8.07 -3.44
C VAL A 192 15.65 -9.61 -3.30
N ALA A 193 14.70 -10.27 -3.99
CA ALA A 193 14.48 -11.71 -3.84
C ALA A 193 15.70 -12.52 -4.28
N ARG A 194 16.26 -12.21 -5.46
CA ARG A 194 17.46 -12.85 -6.03
C ARG A 194 18.61 -11.86 -5.98
N LYS A 195 19.79 -12.30 -5.49
CA LYS A 195 21.01 -11.49 -5.39
C LYS A 195 20.81 -10.16 -4.63
N PRO A 196 20.45 -10.21 -3.34
CA PRO A 196 20.30 -9.01 -2.53
C PRO A 196 21.61 -8.22 -2.49
N LYS A 197 21.49 -6.90 -2.40
CA LYS A 197 22.63 -5.97 -2.42
C LYS A 197 23.20 -5.80 -1.01
N CYS A 198 23.65 -6.89 -0.39
CA CYS A 198 24.13 -6.88 1.01
C CYS A 198 25.24 -5.86 1.31
N PRO A 199 26.22 -5.57 0.41
CA PRO A 199 27.22 -4.54 0.67
C PRO A 199 26.67 -3.12 0.81
N ALA A 200 25.46 -2.85 0.28
CA ALA A 200 24.77 -1.56 0.37
C ALA A 200 23.60 -1.59 1.38
N CYS A 201 23.51 -2.66 2.18
CA CYS A 201 22.43 -2.84 3.15
C CYS A 201 22.67 -1.97 4.39
N LEU A 202 21.64 -1.23 4.83
CA LEU A 202 21.67 -0.41 6.04
C LEU A 202 21.51 -1.24 7.33
N ILE A 203 20.98 -2.46 7.19
CA ILE A 203 20.56 -3.33 8.31
C ILE A 203 21.18 -4.71 8.21
#